data_1d447dd9c17130e1573d2a996cb6034b
#
_entry.id   1d447dd9c17130e1573d2a996cb6034b
#
_cell.length_a   1.000
_cell.length_b   1.000
_cell.length_c   1.000
_cell.angle_alpha   90.00
_cell.angle_beta   90.00
_cell.angle_gamma   90.00
#
_symmetry.space_group_name_H-M   'P 1'
#
loop_
_entity.id
_entity.type
_entity.pdbx_description
1 polymer ?
#
loop_
_entity_poly.entity_id
_entity_poly.type
_entity_poly.pdbx_seq_one_letter_code
_entity_poly.pdbx_strand_id
1 'polypeptide(L)'
;VPATEPLPDDMDAVHRLAEEVGYPVMLKASWGGGGRGMRSIRSADDLSREVLEGKREARAAFGKDEVYLEKLVERARHVEVQLLGDSHGNLVHLFERDCSVQRRNQKVVERAPAPYLSQEQRDELCGYALKIGHAASYCGAGTVEFLMDVDSDKFYFIEVNPRVQVEHTVTEEVTGVDIVKAQIHIAEGATIGEAQSGVPAQADMRLNGHAVQCRITTEDPEQNFIPDYGRITAYRGATGFGIRLDGGTAYSGAVITRFYDPLLEKVTAWAPTAMEAIQRMHRALREFRIRGVATNLLFLENIISHPDFQENRYTTRFIDTTPELFNTS
;
A
#
# COMPACT_ATOMS: atom_id res chain seq x y z
N VAL A 1 4.40 -9.96 11.49
CA VAL A 1 5.50 -10.81 10.99
C VAL A 1 6.14 -11.50 12.18
N PRO A 2 6.43 -12.81 12.15
CA PRO A 2 7.15 -13.49 13.21
C PRO A 2 8.50 -12.82 13.47
N ALA A 3 8.79 -12.49 14.72
CA ALA A 3 10.01 -11.81 15.12
C ALA A 3 10.45 -12.30 16.49
N THR A 4 11.73 -12.15 16.79
CA THR A 4 12.28 -12.41 18.12
C THR A 4 12.18 -11.17 19.01
N GLU A 5 12.28 -11.37 20.31
CA GLU A 5 12.73 -10.31 21.21
C GLU A 5 14.19 -9.91 20.87
N PRO A 6 14.73 -8.83 21.45
CA PRO A 6 16.14 -8.50 21.28
C PRO A 6 17.05 -9.71 21.50
N LEU A 7 18.00 -9.89 20.58
CA LEU A 7 18.86 -11.08 20.59
C LEU A 7 19.79 -11.09 21.79
N PRO A 8 19.93 -12.25 22.46
CA PRO A 8 20.92 -12.43 23.53
C PRO A 8 22.36 -12.41 22.98
N ASP A 9 23.33 -12.39 23.88
CA ASP A 9 24.75 -12.48 23.49
C ASP A 9 25.21 -13.93 23.21
N ASP A 10 24.46 -14.92 23.70
CA ASP A 10 24.70 -16.33 23.43
C ASP A 10 24.32 -16.71 22.00
N MET A 11 25.31 -16.98 21.16
CA MET A 11 25.09 -17.31 19.74
C MET A 11 24.32 -18.62 19.53
N ASP A 12 24.43 -19.60 20.43
CA ASP A 12 23.66 -20.84 20.33
C ASP A 12 22.16 -20.56 20.56
N ALA A 13 21.83 -19.65 21.46
CA ALA A 13 20.46 -19.17 21.64
C ALA A 13 19.98 -18.40 20.39
N VAL A 14 20.83 -17.57 19.79
CA VAL A 14 20.49 -16.82 18.55
C VAL A 14 20.19 -17.78 17.40
N HIS A 15 20.97 -18.86 17.24
CA HIS A 15 20.72 -19.88 16.22
C HIS A 15 19.35 -20.56 16.42
N ARG A 16 19.00 -20.95 17.65
CA ARG A 16 17.68 -21.54 17.95
C ARG A 16 16.54 -20.57 17.62
N LEU A 17 16.67 -19.30 18.00
CA LEU A 17 15.67 -18.27 17.69
C LEU A 17 15.51 -18.06 16.17
N ALA A 18 16.60 -18.05 15.42
CA ALA A 18 16.56 -17.92 13.98
C ALA A 18 15.87 -19.12 13.30
N GLU A 19 16.09 -20.33 13.80
CA GLU A 19 15.40 -21.55 13.34
C GLU A 19 13.90 -21.50 13.66
N GLU A 20 13.51 -21.01 14.83
CA GLU A 20 12.09 -20.84 15.21
C GLU A 20 11.36 -19.85 14.28
N VAL A 21 12.00 -18.73 13.96
CA VAL A 21 11.46 -17.74 13.01
C VAL A 21 11.42 -18.32 11.59
N GLY A 22 12.43 -19.13 11.24
CA GLY A 22 12.59 -19.80 9.95
C GLY A 22 13.24 -18.89 8.90
N TYR A 23 14.35 -19.39 8.31
CA TYR A 23 15.05 -18.69 7.22
C TYR A 23 14.19 -18.53 5.95
N PRO A 24 14.44 -17.47 5.15
CA PRO A 24 15.35 -16.35 5.41
C PRO A 24 14.80 -15.41 6.48
N VAL A 25 15.71 -14.75 7.22
CA VAL A 25 15.36 -13.78 8.25
C VAL A 25 16.00 -12.41 7.96
N MET A 26 15.38 -11.36 8.48
CA MET A 26 15.88 -9.99 8.44
C MET A 26 16.39 -9.61 9.83
N LEU A 27 17.64 -9.21 9.94
CA LEU A 27 18.20 -8.59 11.13
C LEU A 27 17.84 -7.11 11.13
N LYS A 28 17.33 -6.60 12.24
CA LYS A 28 16.94 -5.20 12.43
C LYS A 28 17.45 -4.66 13.75
N ALA A 29 17.81 -3.37 13.76
CA ALA A 29 18.16 -2.67 15.00
C ALA A 29 16.87 -2.27 15.75
N SER A 30 16.78 -2.57 17.06
CA SER A 30 15.61 -2.26 17.89
C SER A 30 15.33 -0.75 18.02
N TRP A 31 16.37 0.06 17.95
CA TRP A 31 16.32 1.52 18.08
C TRP A 31 16.52 2.24 16.75
N GLY A 32 16.47 1.49 15.64
CA GLY A 32 16.71 1.97 14.30
C GLY A 32 15.44 2.35 13.56
N GLY A 33 15.62 3.11 12.47
CA GLY A 33 14.60 3.47 11.51
C GLY A 33 15.20 3.75 10.14
N GLY A 34 14.34 3.81 9.10
CA GLY A 34 14.77 4.15 7.76
C GLY A 34 15.69 3.12 7.07
N GLY A 35 15.64 1.85 7.50
CA GLY A 35 16.37 0.76 6.86
C GLY A 35 17.86 0.66 7.21
N ARG A 36 18.38 1.51 8.09
CA ARG A 36 19.77 1.42 8.55
C ARG A 36 19.98 0.22 9.47
N GLY A 37 21.04 -0.55 9.21
CA GLY A 37 21.37 -1.76 9.99
C GLY A 37 20.47 -2.95 9.68
N MET A 38 19.67 -2.91 8.61
CA MET A 38 18.90 -4.05 8.14
C MET A 38 19.76 -4.96 7.28
N ARG A 39 19.76 -6.27 7.59
CA ARG A 39 20.52 -7.29 6.86
C ARG A 39 19.66 -8.53 6.64
N SER A 40 19.62 -9.03 5.40
CA SER A 40 18.98 -10.30 5.09
C SER A 40 19.94 -11.45 5.36
N ILE A 41 19.49 -12.46 6.10
CA ILE A 41 20.26 -13.66 6.43
C ILE A 41 19.51 -14.87 5.88
N ARG A 42 20.14 -15.59 4.96
CA ARG A 42 19.50 -16.66 4.19
C ARG A 42 19.72 -18.04 4.79
N SER A 43 20.80 -18.22 5.54
CA SER A 43 21.19 -19.49 6.10
C SER A 43 21.83 -19.33 7.47
N ALA A 44 21.91 -20.45 8.23
CA ALA A 44 22.57 -20.50 9.52
C ALA A 44 24.07 -20.19 9.43
N ASP A 45 24.73 -20.49 8.31
CA ASP A 45 26.15 -20.31 8.11
C ASP A 45 26.58 -18.83 8.17
N ASP A 46 25.70 -17.93 7.73
CA ASP A 46 25.96 -16.50 7.72
C ASP A 46 25.51 -15.79 9.02
N LEU A 47 24.66 -16.44 9.82
CA LEU A 47 23.96 -15.80 10.94
C LEU A 47 24.90 -15.10 11.92
N SER A 48 25.93 -15.82 12.41
CA SER A 48 26.83 -15.29 13.43
C SER A 48 27.60 -14.07 12.95
N ARG A 49 28.09 -14.10 11.70
CA ARG A 49 28.79 -12.98 11.09
C ARG A 49 27.89 -11.75 10.96
N GLU A 50 26.72 -11.94 10.37
CA GLU A 50 25.79 -10.85 10.10
C GLU A 50 25.23 -10.21 11.39
N VAL A 51 24.99 -11.02 12.43
CA VAL A 51 24.55 -10.51 13.74
C VAL A 51 25.65 -9.65 14.37
N LEU A 52 26.91 -10.09 14.37
CA LEU A 52 28.02 -9.33 14.92
C LEU A 52 28.24 -7.99 14.20
N GLU A 53 28.16 -8.01 12.86
CA GLU A 53 28.28 -6.79 12.08
C GLU A 53 27.09 -5.86 12.28
N GLY A 54 25.87 -6.39 12.32
CA GLY A 54 24.66 -5.61 12.58
C GLY A 54 24.66 -4.95 13.96
N LYS A 55 25.12 -5.65 15.00
CA LYS A 55 25.31 -5.07 16.34
C LYS A 55 26.32 -3.90 16.31
N ARG A 56 27.44 -4.03 15.58
CA ARG A 56 28.42 -2.95 15.43
C ARG A 56 27.85 -1.72 14.73
N GLU A 57 27.12 -1.95 13.64
CA GLU A 57 26.45 -0.86 12.89
C GLU A 57 25.36 -0.17 13.73
N ALA A 58 24.55 -0.94 14.44
CA ALA A 58 23.53 -0.41 15.32
C ALA A 58 24.14 0.47 16.42
N ARG A 59 25.25 0.00 17.04
CA ARG A 59 25.98 0.77 18.04
C ARG A 59 26.56 2.05 17.49
N ALA A 60 27.12 2.01 16.28
CA ALA A 60 27.69 3.20 15.63
C ALA A 60 26.62 4.22 15.24
N ALA A 61 25.46 3.75 14.75
CA ALA A 61 24.37 4.61 14.26
C ALA A 61 23.45 5.15 15.36
N PHE A 62 23.19 4.34 16.40
CA PHE A 62 22.13 4.61 17.40
C PHE A 62 22.67 4.61 18.86
N GLY A 63 23.95 4.33 19.07
CA GLY A 63 24.56 4.25 20.40
C GLY A 63 24.19 2.98 21.20
N LYS A 64 23.41 2.08 20.62
CA LYS A 64 22.95 0.80 21.20
C LYS A 64 23.13 -0.31 20.16
N ASP A 65 23.54 -1.48 20.61
CA ASP A 65 23.80 -2.66 19.77
C ASP A 65 22.67 -3.69 19.78
N GLU A 66 21.51 -3.31 20.30
CA GLU A 66 20.34 -4.17 20.39
C GLU A 66 19.73 -4.41 19.01
N VAL A 67 19.68 -5.68 18.62
CA VAL A 67 19.13 -6.12 17.32
C VAL A 67 18.18 -7.30 17.55
N TYR A 68 17.26 -7.52 16.61
CA TYR A 68 16.32 -8.65 16.60
C TYR A 68 16.20 -9.25 15.22
N LEU A 69 15.66 -10.46 15.13
CA LEU A 69 15.38 -11.14 13.88
C LEU A 69 13.88 -11.10 13.59
N GLU A 70 13.55 -10.91 12.31
CA GLU A 70 12.19 -10.93 11.80
C GLU A 70 12.14 -11.83 10.57
N LYS A 71 11.03 -12.55 10.35
CA LYS A 71 10.84 -13.34 9.13
C LYS A 71 10.94 -12.45 7.89
N LEU A 72 11.82 -12.79 6.97
CA LEU A 72 11.89 -12.14 5.67
C LEU A 72 10.92 -12.81 4.70
N VAL A 73 9.94 -12.04 4.25
CA VAL A 73 9.02 -12.45 3.20
C VAL A 73 9.57 -11.95 1.87
N GLU A 74 10.14 -12.86 1.08
CA GLU A 74 10.85 -12.47 -0.16
C GLU A 74 9.90 -12.15 -1.31
N ARG A 75 8.81 -12.91 -1.42
CA ARG A 75 7.76 -12.70 -2.42
C ARG A 75 6.50 -12.26 -1.71
N ALA A 76 6.43 -10.98 -1.45
CA ALA A 76 5.35 -10.38 -0.70
C ALA A 76 4.38 -9.60 -1.60
N ARG A 77 3.11 -9.61 -1.22
CA ARG A 77 2.11 -8.64 -1.67
C ARG A 77 1.70 -7.78 -0.48
N HIS A 78 1.44 -6.52 -0.75
CA HIS A 78 0.92 -5.60 0.24
C HIS A 78 -0.59 -5.54 0.10
N VAL A 79 -1.30 -6.06 1.07
CA VAL A 79 -2.75 -6.02 1.15
C VAL A 79 -3.16 -5.29 2.42
N GLU A 80 -4.25 -4.57 2.37
CA GLU A 80 -4.71 -3.76 3.50
C GLU A 80 -6.24 -3.76 3.57
N VAL A 81 -6.78 -3.64 4.76
CA VAL A 81 -8.23 -3.68 5.01
C VAL A 81 -8.69 -2.33 5.55
N GLN A 82 -9.69 -1.75 4.88
CA GLN A 82 -10.35 -0.52 5.33
C GLN A 82 -11.30 -0.82 6.47
N LEU A 83 -11.14 -0.12 7.59
CA LEU A 83 -12.06 -0.14 8.72
C LEU A 83 -12.84 1.17 8.85
N LEU A 84 -14.06 1.05 9.31
CA LEU A 84 -14.84 2.15 9.87
C LEU A 84 -15.44 1.69 11.20
N GLY A 85 -15.24 2.48 12.26
CA GLY A 85 -15.80 2.25 13.59
C GLY A 85 -16.56 3.47 14.07
N ASP A 86 -17.70 3.27 14.78
CA ASP A 86 -18.45 4.35 15.41
C ASP A 86 -18.17 4.44 16.92
N SER A 87 -18.75 5.45 17.57
CA SER A 87 -18.63 5.64 19.03
C SER A 87 -19.54 4.70 19.85
N HIS A 88 -20.35 3.90 19.19
CA HIS A 88 -21.31 2.97 19.81
C HIS A 88 -20.77 1.53 19.87
N GLY A 89 -19.55 1.30 19.40
CA GLY A 89 -18.90 0.00 19.41
C GLY A 89 -19.12 -0.83 18.13
N ASN A 90 -19.80 -0.29 17.12
CA ASN A 90 -19.91 -0.95 15.83
C ASN A 90 -18.65 -0.74 15.02
N LEU A 91 -18.14 -1.82 14.43
CA LEU A 91 -16.96 -1.84 13.57
C LEU A 91 -17.24 -2.68 12.34
N VAL A 92 -17.00 -2.12 11.16
CA VAL A 92 -17.12 -2.82 9.89
C VAL A 92 -15.82 -2.72 9.09
N HIS A 93 -15.58 -3.72 8.23
CA HIS A 93 -14.59 -3.62 7.18
C HIS A 93 -15.27 -3.25 5.85
N LEU A 94 -14.55 -2.54 5.00
CA LEU A 94 -14.96 -2.21 3.64
C LEU A 94 -14.09 -2.98 2.63
N PHE A 95 -13.79 -4.22 2.94
CA PHE A 95 -12.93 -5.12 2.18
C PHE A 95 -11.48 -4.62 2.05
N GLU A 96 -10.70 -5.34 1.26
CA GLU A 96 -9.27 -5.10 1.09
C GLU A 96 -8.94 -4.28 -0.15
N ARG A 97 -7.74 -3.73 -0.12
CA ARG A 97 -7.03 -3.16 -1.25
C ARG A 97 -5.73 -3.92 -1.48
N ASP A 98 -5.32 -4.02 -2.73
CA ASP A 98 -3.97 -4.39 -3.11
C ASP A 98 -3.15 -3.12 -3.36
N CYS A 99 -2.05 -2.99 -2.64
CA CYS A 99 -1.10 -1.88 -2.75
C CYS A 99 0.32 -2.37 -3.05
N SER A 100 0.45 -3.50 -3.74
CA SER A 100 1.75 -4.15 -3.99
C SER A 100 2.63 -3.37 -4.97
N VAL A 101 2.03 -2.60 -5.90
CA VAL A 101 2.80 -1.81 -6.86
C VAL A 101 3.35 -0.57 -6.17
N GLN A 102 4.60 -0.68 -5.71
CA GLN A 102 5.30 0.31 -4.90
C GLN A 102 6.69 0.58 -5.47
N ARG A 103 7.19 1.78 -5.21
CA ARG A 103 8.59 2.15 -5.43
C ARG A 103 9.15 2.73 -4.15
N ARG A 104 10.23 2.13 -3.61
CA ARG A 104 10.84 2.56 -2.34
C ARG A 104 9.82 2.72 -1.21
N ASN A 105 8.93 1.73 -1.05
CA ASN A 105 7.82 1.70 -0.09
C ASN A 105 6.75 2.81 -0.29
N GLN A 106 6.74 3.49 -1.43
CA GLN A 106 5.68 4.42 -1.80
C GLN A 106 4.72 3.75 -2.78
N LYS A 107 3.45 3.72 -2.46
CA LYS A 107 2.39 3.16 -3.29
C LYS A 107 2.26 3.98 -4.59
N VAL A 108 2.14 3.32 -5.72
CA VAL A 108 2.05 3.93 -7.06
C VAL A 108 0.73 3.58 -7.75
N VAL A 109 0.33 2.31 -7.67
CA VAL A 109 -0.95 1.82 -8.20
C VAL A 109 -1.62 0.98 -7.12
N GLU A 110 -2.90 1.23 -6.88
CA GLU A 110 -3.72 0.50 -5.92
C GLU A 110 -4.96 -0.10 -6.60
N ARG A 111 -5.45 -1.20 -6.06
CA ARG A 111 -6.61 -1.94 -6.61
C ARG A 111 -7.56 -2.36 -5.50
N ALA A 112 -8.86 -2.42 -5.81
CA ALA A 112 -9.87 -3.03 -4.97
C ALA A 112 -10.93 -3.76 -5.82
N PRO A 113 -11.36 -4.96 -5.39
CA PRO A 113 -10.68 -5.82 -4.42
C PRO A 113 -9.35 -6.34 -4.96
N ALA A 114 -8.52 -6.98 -4.13
CA ALA A 114 -7.30 -7.64 -4.58
C ALA A 114 -7.67 -8.80 -5.52
N PRO A 115 -7.24 -8.77 -6.80
CA PRO A 115 -7.80 -9.66 -7.83
C PRO A 115 -7.36 -11.11 -7.71
N TYR A 116 -6.36 -11.40 -6.88
CA TYR A 116 -5.75 -12.71 -6.70
C TYR A 116 -6.22 -13.43 -5.43
N LEU A 117 -6.97 -12.78 -4.54
CA LEU A 117 -7.48 -13.42 -3.33
C LEU A 117 -8.72 -14.24 -3.64
N SER A 118 -8.77 -15.47 -3.09
CA SER A 118 -10.01 -16.23 -3.00
C SER A 118 -10.97 -15.59 -2.01
N GLN A 119 -12.22 -16.03 -2.02
CA GLN A 119 -13.21 -15.52 -1.04
C GLN A 119 -12.80 -15.90 0.40
N GLU A 120 -12.29 -17.13 0.60
CA GLU A 120 -11.82 -17.61 1.89
C GLU A 120 -10.64 -16.78 2.41
N GLN A 121 -9.67 -16.49 1.55
CA GLN A 121 -8.52 -15.62 1.91
C GLN A 121 -8.96 -14.20 2.24
N ARG A 122 -9.94 -13.65 1.51
CA ARG A 122 -10.53 -12.34 1.79
C ARG A 122 -11.23 -12.32 3.14
N ASP A 123 -12.05 -13.33 3.42
CA ASP A 123 -12.78 -13.44 4.69
C ASP A 123 -11.82 -13.57 5.87
N GLU A 124 -10.75 -14.35 5.71
CA GLU A 124 -9.69 -14.50 6.73
C GLU A 124 -8.98 -13.17 6.99
N LEU A 125 -8.53 -12.49 5.94
CA LEU A 125 -7.82 -11.22 6.02
C LEU A 125 -8.69 -10.14 6.68
N CYS A 126 -9.93 -9.99 6.23
CA CYS A 126 -10.89 -9.03 6.80
C CYS A 126 -11.22 -9.39 8.26
N GLY A 127 -11.30 -10.69 8.59
CA GLY A 127 -11.49 -11.16 9.94
C GLY A 127 -10.33 -10.79 10.88
N TYR A 128 -9.09 -10.86 10.42
CA TYR A 128 -7.92 -10.39 11.19
C TYR A 128 -7.98 -8.90 11.45
N ALA A 129 -8.33 -8.11 10.45
CA ALA A 129 -8.46 -6.67 10.60
C ALA A 129 -9.54 -6.28 11.61
N LEU A 130 -10.71 -6.95 11.58
CA LEU A 130 -11.78 -6.72 12.57
C LEU A 130 -11.32 -7.10 13.99
N LYS A 131 -10.61 -8.21 14.18
CA LYS A 131 -10.08 -8.60 15.49
C LYS A 131 -9.14 -7.53 16.06
N ILE A 132 -8.25 -6.99 15.22
CA ILE A 132 -7.33 -5.90 15.63
C ILE A 132 -8.13 -4.64 15.97
N GLY A 133 -9.08 -4.25 15.15
CA GLY A 133 -9.91 -3.07 15.38
C GLY A 133 -10.76 -3.18 16.65
N HIS A 134 -11.38 -4.34 16.91
CA HIS A 134 -12.11 -4.58 18.15
C HIS A 134 -11.22 -4.55 19.39
N ALA A 135 -10.04 -5.17 19.33
CA ALA A 135 -9.09 -5.14 20.45
C ALA A 135 -8.63 -3.72 20.80
N ALA A 136 -8.59 -2.82 19.81
CA ALA A 136 -8.26 -1.42 19.99
C ALA A 136 -9.46 -0.52 20.30
N SER A 137 -10.70 -1.04 20.33
CA SER A 137 -11.93 -0.25 20.40
C SER A 137 -11.94 0.87 19.36
N TYR A 138 -11.59 0.53 18.12
CA TYR A 138 -11.27 1.48 17.07
C TYR A 138 -12.50 2.30 16.65
N CYS A 139 -12.35 3.64 16.55
CA CYS A 139 -13.38 4.56 16.11
C CYS A 139 -12.82 5.45 14.99
N GLY A 140 -13.65 5.75 13.99
CA GLY A 140 -13.26 6.51 12.80
C GLY A 140 -12.79 5.61 11.65
N ALA A 141 -12.21 6.24 10.63
CA ALA A 141 -11.60 5.52 9.51
C ALA A 141 -10.18 5.08 9.85
N GLY A 142 -9.85 3.85 9.51
CA GLY A 142 -8.50 3.32 9.66
C GLY A 142 -8.23 2.20 8.67
N THR A 143 -6.96 1.88 8.52
CA THR A 143 -6.52 0.83 7.61
C THR A 143 -5.55 -0.08 8.33
N VAL A 144 -5.80 -1.39 8.25
CA VAL A 144 -4.90 -2.42 8.78
C VAL A 144 -4.08 -2.97 7.62
N GLU A 145 -2.77 -2.82 7.68
CA GLU A 145 -1.83 -3.25 6.63
C GLU A 145 -1.23 -4.62 6.94
N PHE A 146 -1.12 -5.46 5.91
CA PHE A 146 -0.55 -6.79 5.96
C PHE A 146 0.41 -7.03 4.80
N LEU A 147 1.41 -7.90 5.03
CA LEU A 147 2.11 -8.61 3.96
C LEU A 147 1.46 -9.97 3.75
N MET A 148 1.18 -10.30 2.50
CA MET A 148 0.83 -11.66 2.09
C MET A 148 2.07 -12.32 1.50
N ASP A 149 2.47 -13.44 2.08
CA ASP A 149 3.52 -14.28 1.51
C ASP A 149 2.93 -15.10 0.35
N VAL A 150 3.43 -14.87 -0.85
CA VAL A 150 2.93 -15.55 -2.07
C VAL A 150 3.20 -17.05 -2.05
N ASP A 151 4.25 -17.49 -1.35
CA ASP A 151 4.67 -18.90 -1.35
C ASP A 151 3.92 -19.75 -0.32
N SER A 152 3.43 -19.14 0.76
CA SER A 152 2.69 -19.85 1.83
C SER A 152 1.24 -19.41 2.00
N ASP A 153 0.79 -18.41 1.25
CA ASP A 153 -0.53 -17.77 1.36
C ASP A 153 -0.84 -17.21 2.75
N LYS A 154 0.18 -16.98 3.59
CA LYS A 154 0.02 -16.43 4.94
C LYS A 154 0.00 -14.93 4.95
N PHE A 155 -0.84 -14.37 5.81
CA PHE A 155 -0.88 -12.94 6.09
C PHE A 155 -0.09 -12.60 7.35
N TYR A 156 0.71 -11.54 7.26
CA TYR A 156 1.48 -11.01 8.38
C TYR A 156 1.10 -9.57 8.62
N PHE A 157 0.63 -9.26 9.82
CA PHE A 157 0.31 -7.89 10.24
C PHE A 157 1.56 -7.00 10.20
N ILE A 158 1.40 -5.78 9.68
CA ILE A 158 2.44 -4.75 9.66
C ILE A 158 2.10 -3.65 10.66
N GLU A 159 1.04 -2.89 10.37
CA GLU A 159 0.66 -1.71 11.15
C GLU A 159 -0.80 -1.32 10.95
N VAL A 160 -1.28 -0.39 11.76
CA VAL A 160 -2.55 0.30 11.56
C VAL A 160 -2.28 1.76 11.25
N ASN A 161 -2.87 2.26 10.17
CA ASN A 161 -2.90 3.68 9.86
C ASN A 161 -4.24 4.28 10.38
N PRO A 162 -4.22 5.06 11.48
CA PRO A 162 -5.44 5.54 12.11
C PRO A 162 -5.98 6.82 11.44
N ARG A 163 -6.17 6.76 10.15
CA ARG A 163 -6.61 7.88 9.30
C ARG A 163 -7.14 7.38 7.97
N VAL A 164 -7.83 8.26 7.22
CA VAL A 164 -8.08 8.03 5.80
C VAL A 164 -6.75 8.05 5.02
N GLN A 165 -6.64 7.23 4.00
CA GLN A 165 -5.45 7.13 3.14
C GLN A 165 -5.73 7.61 1.72
N VAL A 166 -4.66 7.87 0.96
CA VAL A 166 -4.72 8.36 -0.43
C VAL A 166 -5.53 7.42 -1.32
N GLU A 167 -5.41 6.13 -1.11
CA GLU A 167 -6.01 5.03 -1.88
C GLU A 167 -7.45 4.68 -1.47
N HIS A 168 -8.09 5.44 -0.58
CA HIS A 168 -9.48 5.19 -0.18
C HIS A 168 -10.46 5.18 -1.36
N THR A 169 -10.13 5.84 -2.45
CA THR A 169 -10.99 5.99 -3.63
C THR A 169 -11.38 4.67 -4.26
N VAL A 170 -10.46 3.68 -4.34
CA VAL A 170 -10.79 2.37 -4.93
C VAL A 170 -11.80 1.61 -4.07
N THR A 171 -11.73 1.75 -2.75
CA THR A 171 -12.71 1.17 -1.83
C THR A 171 -14.08 1.85 -1.98
N GLU A 172 -14.12 3.17 -2.12
CA GLU A 172 -15.36 3.92 -2.33
C GLU A 172 -16.04 3.49 -3.64
N GLU A 173 -15.27 3.32 -4.72
CA GLU A 173 -15.82 2.92 -6.02
C GLU A 173 -16.43 1.51 -6.02
N VAL A 174 -15.87 0.55 -5.27
CA VAL A 174 -16.38 -0.82 -5.24
C VAL A 174 -17.40 -1.09 -4.15
N THR A 175 -17.50 -0.22 -3.14
CA THR A 175 -18.48 -0.38 -2.04
C THR A 175 -19.64 0.61 -2.10
N GLY A 176 -19.45 1.74 -2.78
CA GLY A 176 -20.42 2.84 -2.77
C GLY A 176 -20.47 3.63 -1.46
N VAL A 177 -19.53 3.39 -0.54
CA VAL A 177 -19.46 4.11 0.75
C VAL A 177 -18.54 5.31 0.60
N ASP A 178 -19.05 6.52 0.85
CA ASP A 178 -18.26 7.74 0.96
C ASP A 178 -17.56 7.77 2.32
N ILE A 179 -16.29 7.38 2.35
CA ILE A 179 -15.53 7.21 3.59
C ILE A 179 -15.33 8.54 4.31
N VAL A 180 -15.03 9.61 3.57
CA VAL A 180 -14.79 10.93 4.16
C VAL A 180 -16.08 11.47 4.78
N LYS A 181 -17.19 11.35 4.09
CA LYS A 181 -18.50 11.75 4.61
C LYS A 181 -18.91 10.90 5.81
N ALA A 182 -18.65 9.59 5.75
CA ALA A 182 -18.90 8.68 6.86
C ALA A 182 -18.13 9.09 8.12
N GLN A 183 -16.87 9.50 8.00
CA GLN A 183 -16.08 10.01 9.13
C GLN A 183 -16.74 11.20 9.82
N ILE A 184 -17.32 12.12 9.04
CA ILE A 184 -18.02 13.31 9.58
C ILE A 184 -19.26 12.86 10.33
N HIS A 185 -20.12 12.02 9.73
CA HIS A 185 -21.33 11.54 10.36
C HIS A 185 -21.07 10.71 11.64
N ILE A 186 -20.03 9.86 11.62
CA ILE A 186 -19.58 9.13 12.81
C ILE A 186 -19.14 10.09 13.92
N ALA A 187 -18.38 11.13 13.57
CA ALA A 187 -17.95 12.15 14.53
C ALA A 187 -19.13 12.95 15.11
N GLU A 188 -20.22 13.10 14.36
CA GLU A 188 -21.50 13.67 14.80
C GLU A 188 -22.37 12.72 15.62
N GLY A 189 -21.91 11.46 15.81
CA GLY A 189 -22.58 10.45 16.63
C GLY A 189 -23.47 9.49 15.86
N ALA A 190 -23.37 9.43 14.53
CA ALA A 190 -24.15 8.47 13.73
C ALA A 190 -23.73 7.03 14.01
N THR A 191 -24.69 6.12 13.94
CA THR A 191 -24.52 4.68 14.17
C THR A 191 -24.33 3.95 12.84
N ILE A 192 -23.27 3.15 12.72
CA ILE A 192 -23.06 2.29 11.55
C ILE A 192 -24.24 1.29 11.41
N GLY A 193 -24.71 1.10 10.19
CA GLY A 193 -25.90 0.31 9.88
C GLY A 193 -27.18 1.13 9.82
N GLU A 194 -27.17 2.37 10.29
CA GLU A 194 -28.30 3.31 10.14
C GLU A 194 -28.06 4.27 8.96
N ALA A 195 -29.15 4.70 8.32
CA ALA A 195 -29.10 5.55 7.14
C ALA A 195 -28.30 6.86 7.34
N GLN A 196 -28.32 7.42 8.55
CA GLN A 196 -27.62 8.65 8.89
C GLN A 196 -26.09 8.52 8.75
N SER A 197 -25.52 7.35 9.03
CA SER A 197 -24.08 7.14 8.90
C SER A 197 -23.62 7.08 7.44
N GLY A 198 -24.51 6.69 6.53
CA GLY A 198 -24.16 6.37 5.14
C GLY A 198 -23.33 5.07 4.99
N VAL A 199 -23.20 4.30 6.08
CA VAL A 199 -22.41 3.05 6.13
C VAL A 199 -23.35 1.89 6.40
N PRO A 200 -23.48 0.89 5.51
CA PRO A 200 -24.28 -0.29 5.73
C PRO A 200 -23.78 -1.11 6.93
N ALA A 201 -24.65 -1.92 7.51
CA ALA A 201 -24.23 -2.98 8.41
C ALA A 201 -23.33 -3.98 7.65
N GLN A 202 -22.42 -4.68 8.35
CA GLN A 202 -21.49 -5.61 7.71
C GLN A 202 -22.17 -6.64 6.80
N ALA A 203 -23.32 -7.17 7.23
CA ALA A 203 -24.08 -8.16 6.46
C ALA A 203 -24.62 -7.62 5.11
N ASP A 204 -24.79 -6.30 5.01
CA ASP A 204 -25.32 -5.61 3.82
C ASP A 204 -24.21 -4.99 2.96
N MET A 205 -22.96 -5.02 3.45
CA MET A 205 -21.81 -4.54 2.68
C MET A 205 -21.58 -5.41 1.44
N ARG A 206 -21.39 -4.79 0.30
CA ARG A 206 -21.23 -5.49 -0.99
C ARG A 206 -20.05 -4.94 -1.77
N LEU A 207 -19.37 -5.83 -2.48
CA LEU A 207 -18.40 -5.48 -3.53
C LEU A 207 -19.13 -5.42 -4.86
N ASN A 208 -18.91 -4.33 -5.60
CA ASN A 208 -19.44 -4.14 -6.94
C ASN A 208 -18.31 -3.78 -7.90
N GLY A 209 -17.95 -4.72 -8.75
CA GLY A 209 -16.91 -4.54 -9.76
C GLY A 209 -15.50 -4.45 -9.18
N HIS A 210 -14.64 -3.78 -9.93
CA HIS A 210 -13.22 -3.60 -9.63
C HIS A 210 -12.80 -2.15 -9.88
N ALA A 211 -11.88 -1.64 -9.08
CA ALA A 211 -11.30 -0.32 -9.25
C ALA A 211 -9.78 -0.37 -9.22
N VAL A 212 -9.17 0.48 -10.03
CA VAL A 212 -7.71 0.72 -10.08
C VAL A 212 -7.47 2.20 -9.91
N GLN A 213 -6.58 2.59 -9.01
CA GLN A 213 -6.11 3.98 -8.86
C GLN A 213 -4.66 4.07 -9.30
N CYS A 214 -4.32 5.12 -10.04
CA CYS A 214 -2.95 5.53 -10.34
C CYS A 214 -2.67 6.89 -9.76
N ARG A 215 -1.48 7.06 -9.16
CA ARG A 215 -0.99 8.34 -8.65
C ARG A 215 -0.18 9.04 -9.71
N ILE A 216 -0.73 10.11 -10.29
CA ILE A 216 -0.01 10.96 -11.23
C ILE A 216 0.82 11.96 -10.43
N THR A 217 2.14 11.91 -10.63
CA THR A 217 3.08 12.77 -9.91
C THR A 217 3.91 13.62 -10.88
N THR A 218 4.45 14.73 -10.37
CA THR A 218 5.41 15.56 -11.09
C THR A 218 6.84 15.06 -10.86
N GLU A 219 7.05 13.77 -11.08
CA GLU A 219 8.36 13.11 -10.97
C GLU A 219 8.78 12.60 -12.35
N ASP A 220 10.08 12.70 -12.63
CA ASP A 220 10.65 12.24 -13.88
C ASP A 220 11.24 10.82 -13.75
N PRO A 221 10.57 9.80 -14.29
CA PRO A 221 11.05 8.42 -14.21
C PRO A 221 12.40 8.19 -14.88
N GLU A 222 12.75 8.95 -15.93
CA GLU A 222 14.03 8.85 -16.63
C GLU A 222 15.18 9.40 -15.78
N GLN A 223 14.88 10.32 -14.87
CA GLN A 223 15.83 10.90 -13.93
C GLN A 223 15.66 10.34 -12.51
N ASN A 224 15.38 9.03 -12.40
CA ASN A 224 15.25 8.35 -11.11
C ASN A 224 14.17 8.99 -10.18
N PHE A 225 13.06 9.47 -10.77
CA PHE A 225 11.95 10.12 -10.08
C PHE A 225 12.34 11.38 -9.30
N ILE A 226 13.27 12.14 -9.85
CA ILE A 226 13.53 13.49 -9.32
C ILE A 226 12.24 14.30 -9.52
N PRO A 227 11.70 14.94 -8.44
CA PRO A 227 10.56 15.82 -8.58
C PRO A 227 10.87 16.99 -9.52
N ASP A 228 9.98 17.22 -10.49
CA ASP A 228 10.02 18.38 -11.37
C ASP A 228 9.07 19.46 -10.86
N TYR A 229 9.40 20.70 -11.17
CA TYR A 229 8.63 21.88 -10.77
C TYR A 229 8.67 22.93 -11.87
N GLY A 230 7.62 23.72 -11.95
CA GLY A 230 7.46 24.71 -13.01
C GLY A 230 6.00 25.11 -13.15
N ARG A 231 5.71 25.72 -14.29
CA ARG A 231 4.33 26.12 -14.63
C ARG A 231 3.71 25.11 -15.57
N ILE A 232 2.56 24.55 -15.18
CA ILE A 232 1.73 23.75 -16.09
C ILE A 232 1.20 24.65 -17.18
N THR A 233 1.59 24.39 -18.42
CA THR A 233 1.16 25.16 -19.60
C THR A 233 -0.10 24.60 -20.23
N ALA A 234 -0.36 23.31 -20.10
CA ALA A 234 -1.60 22.67 -20.50
C ALA A 234 -1.95 21.56 -19.51
N TYR A 235 -3.21 21.49 -19.11
CA TYR A 235 -3.78 20.42 -18.32
C TYR A 235 -5.11 19.98 -18.92
N ARG A 236 -5.24 18.67 -19.15
CA ARG A 236 -6.50 18.01 -19.48
C ARG A 236 -6.51 16.63 -18.83
N GLY A 237 -7.49 16.39 -17.96
CA GLY A 237 -7.74 15.08 -17.37
C GLY A 237 -8.59 14.19 -18.27
N ALA A 238 -8.65 12.91 -17.95
CA ALA A 238 -9.57 11.96 -18.56
C ALA A 238 -10.99 12.14 -18.01
N THR A 239 -11.98 11.75 -18.79
CA THR A 239 -13.40 11.78 -18.40
C THR A 239 -14.14 10.55 -18.92
N GLY A 240 -15.42 10.45 -18.59
CA GLY A 240 -16.31 9.40 -19.06
C GLY A 240 -16.70 8.41 -17.98
N PHE A 241 -17.54 7.46 -18.37
CA PHE A 241 -18.10 6.48 -17.44
C PHE A 241 -17.02 5.65 -16.75
N GLY A 242 -17.10 5.58 -15.40
CA GLY A 242 -16.18 4.81 -14.59
C GLY A 242 -14.81 5.46 -14.41
N ILE A 243 -14.65 6.76 -14.70
CA ILE A 243 -13.45 7.53 -14.40
C ILE A 243 -13.76 8.54 -13.30
N ARG A 244 -12.95 8.52 -12.27
CA ARG A 244 -12.96 9.47 -11.17
C ARG A 244 -11.61 10.15 -11.06
N LEU A 245 -11.62 11.46 -10.86
CA LEU A 245 -10.44 12.28 -10.64
C LEU A 245 -10.52 12.91 -9.26
N ASP A 246 -9.45 12.78 -8.49
CA ASP A 246 -9.25 13.45 -7.21
C ASP A 246 -7.97 14.27 -7.32
N GLY A 247 -8.13 15.50 -7.80
CA GLY A 247 -7.04 16.42 -8.06
C GLY A 247 -6.85 17.41 -6.90
N GLY A 248 -5.64 17.93 -6.84
CA GLY A 248 -5.30 19.03 -5.94
C GLY A 248 -5.27 20.35 -6.70
N THR A 249 -4.05 20.83 -6.95
CA THR A 249 -3.78 22.14 -7.57
C THR A 249 -3.50 22.07 -9.07
N ALA A 250 -3.80 20.97 -9.73
CA ALA A 250 -3.50 20.73 -11.14
C ALA A 250 -4.52 21.44 -12.05
N TYR A 251 -4.09 22.51 -12.68
CA TYR A 251 -4.83 23.22 -13.73
C TYR A 251 -3.86 23.96 -14.66
N SER A 252 -4.31 24.33 -15.84
CA SER A 252 -3.50 25.13 -16.78
C SER A 252 -3.14 26.48 -16.15
N GLY A 253 -1.85 26.75 -16.01
CA GLY A 253 -1.31 27.93 -15.35
C GLY A 253 -0.86 27.72 -13.92
N ALA A 254 -1.18 26.59 -13.29
CA ALA A 254 -0.72 26.25 -11.95
C ALA A 254 0.81 26.20 -11.85
N VAL A 255 1.34 26.67 -10.74
CA VAL A 255 2.78 26.61 -10.43
C VAL A 255 3.03 25.45 -9.47
N ILE A 256 3.76 24.46 -9.94
CA ILE A 256 4.21 23.35 -9.11
C ILE A 256 5.49 23.76 -8.42
N THR A 257 5.50 23.64 -7.09
CA THR A 257 6.64 24.02 -6.25
C THR A 257 7.31 22.79 -5.68
N ARG A 258 8.59 22.92 -5.30
CA ARG A 258 9.38 21.85 -4.63
C ARG A 258 9.09 21.69 -3.14
N PHE A 259 8.18 22.46 -2.59
CA PHE A 259 7.94 22.50 -1.13
C PHE A 259 6.80 21.58 -0.69
N TYR A 260 6.06 21.01 -1.63
CA TYR A 260 4.91 20.15 -1.38
C TYR A 260 5.11 18.79 -2.03
N ASP A 261 4.26 17.82 -1.64
CA ASP A 261 4.20 16.49 -2.24
C ASP A 261 4.04 16.60 -3.77
N PRO A 262 4.77 15.79 -4.55
CA PRO A 262 4.68 15.79 -6.01
C PRO A 262 3.38 15.23 -6.56
N LEU A 263 2.48 14.71 -5.72
CA LEU A 263 1.18 14.19 -6.15
C LEU A 263 0.35 15.28 -6.81
N LEU A 264 0.09 15.09 -8.11
CA LEU A 264 -0.66 16.03 -8.92
C LEU A 264 -2.15 15.66 -8.95
N GLU A 265 -2.44 14.39 -9.19
CA GLU A 265 -3.79 13.87 -9.36
C GLU A 265 -3.85 12.38 -9.03
N LYS A 266 -4.97 11.93 -8.47
CA LYS A 266 -5.34 10.53 -8.40
C LYS A 266 -6.38 10.26 -9.47
N VAL A 267 -6.13 9.32 -10.36
CA VAL A 267 -7.12 8.83 -11.30
C VAL A 267 -7.56 7.43 -10.89
N THR A 268 -8.85 7.23 -10.76
CA THR A 268 -9.45 5.94 -10.39
C THR A 268 -10.38 5.50 -11.52
N ALA A 269 -10.18 4.28 -12.02
CA ALA A 269 -11.04 3.66 -13.02
C ALA A 269 -11.79 2.50 -12.38
N TRP A 270 -13.12 2.51 -12.54
CA TRP A 270 -14.01 1.44 -12.13
C TRP A 270 -14.58 0.71 -13.35
N ALA A 271 -14.73 -0.61 -13.23
CA ALA A 271 -15.45 -1.42 -14.23
C ALA A 271 -16.03 -2.70 -13.59
N PRO A 272 -16.95 -3.41 -14.25
CA PRO A 272 -17.51 -4.65 -13.74
C PRO A 272 -16.47 -5.76 -13.49
N THR A 273 -15.42 -5.82 -14.30
CA THR A 273 -14.34 -6.82 -14.18
C THR A 273 -12.97 -6.16 -13.98
N ALA A 274 -12.04 -6.92 -13.42
CA ALA A 274 -10.68 -6.43 -13.19
C ALA A 274 -9.98 -6.02 -14.49
N MET A 275 -10.11 -6.81 -15.55
CA MET A 275 -9.48 -6.50 -16.85
C MET A 275 -10.10 -5.27 -17.49
N GLU A 276 -11.41 -5.09 -17.43
CA GLU A 276 -12.07 -3.88 -17.95
C GLU A 276 -11.66 -2.62 -17.17
N ALA A 277 -11.45 -2.73 -15.84
CA ALA A 277 -10.93 -1.64 -15.04
C ALA A 277 -9.51 -1.24 -15.49
N ILE A 278 -8.63 -2.23 -15.75
CA ILE A 278 -7.30 -2.01 -16.32
C ILE A 278 -7.37 -1.34 -17.68
N GLN A 279 -8.21 -1.83 -18.60
CA GLN A 279 -8.37 -1.25 -19.94
C GLN A 279 -8.88 0.18 -19.87
N ARG A 280 -9.83 0.45 -18.96
CA ARG A 280 -10.37 1.80 -18.74
C ARG A 280 -9.31 2.74 -18.15
N MET A 281 -8.49 2.26 -17.22
CA MET A 281 -7.36 3.02 -16.70
C MET A 281 -6.33 3.32 -17.80
N HIS A 282 -5.98 2.33 -18.62
CA HIS A 282 -5.05 2.54 -19.73
C HIS A 282 -5.55 3.63 -20.68
N ARG A 283 -6.84 3.59 -21.07
CA ARG A 283 -7.46 4.65 -21.88
C ARG A 283 -7.37 6.01 -21.16
N ALA A 284 -7.71 6.05 -19.88
CA ALA A 284 -7.70 7.29 -19.12
C ALA A 284 -6.29 7.93 -19.06
N LEU A 285 -5.24 7.14 -18.76
CA LEU A 285 -3.87 7.64 -18.72
C LEU A 285 -3.44 8.24 -20.08
N ARG A 286 -3.82 7.62 -21.20
CA ARG A 286 -3.52 8.13 -22.54
C ARG A 286 -4.30 9.39 -22.94
N GLU A 287 -5.43 9.64 -22.31
CA GLU A 287 -6.19 10.87 -22.50
C GLU A 287 -5.64 12.07 -21.72
N PHE A 288 -4.89 11.81 -20.66
CA PHE A 288 -4.26 12.90 -19.91
C PHE A 288 -3.27 13.68 -20.76
N ARG A 289 -3.33 14.99 -20.62
CA ARG A 289 -2.39 15.90 -21.26
C ARG A 289 -1.91 16.93 -20.27
N ILE A 290 -0.69 16.72 -19.80
CA ILE A 290 0.00 17.61 -18.86
C ILE A 290 1.27 18.07 -19.56
N ARG A 291 1.47 19.39 -19.61
CA ARG A 291 2.64 20.00 -20.25
C ARG A 291 3.22 21.08 -19.33
N GLY A 292 4.53 21.31 -19.44
CA GLY A 292 5.27 22.30 -18.68
C GLY A 292 6.02 21.74 -17.48
N VAL A 293 5.71 20.52 -17.09
CA VAL A 293 6.42 19.74 -16.07
C VAL A 293 6.54 18.29 -16.53
N ALA A 294 7.58 17.58 -16.09
CA ALA A 294 7.69 16.14 -16.26
C ALA A 294 6.66 15.44 -15.36
N THR A 295 6.17 14.28 -15.80
CA THR A 295 5.23 13.46 -15.03
C THR A 295 5.55 11.98 -15.21
N ASN A 296 5.01 11.15 -14.33
CA ASN A 296 5.14 9.70 -14.39
C ASN A 296 4.09 9.01 -15.29
N LEU A 297 3.35 9.73 -16.14
CA LEU A 297 2.24 9.18 -16.93
C LEU A 297 2.63 7.97 -17.78
N LEU A 298 3.72 8.06 -18.57
CA LEU A 298 4.16 6.94 -19.41
C LEU A 298 4.62 5.74 -18.58
N PHE A 299 5.24 5.99 -17.46
CA PHE A 299 5.60 4.92 -16.51
C PHE A 299 4.35 4.20 -15.98
N LEU A 300 3.29 4.93 -15.66
CA LEU A 300 2.00 4.35 -15.25
C LEU A 300 1.37 3.55 -16.40
N GLU A 301 1.41 4.06 -17.64
CA GLU A 301 0.93 3.31 -18.81
C GLU A 301 1.68 1.99 -18.97
N ASN A 302 3.00 2.00 -18.81
CA ASN A 302 3.84 0.80 -18.88
C ASN A 302 3.45 -0.22 -17.79
N ILE A 303 3.22 0.22 -16.55
CA ILE A 303 2.75 -0.65 -15.46
C ILE A 303 1.43 -1.30 -15.83
N ILE A 304 0.43 -0.51 -16.22
CA ILE A 304 -0.94 -0.99 -16.50
C ILE A 304 -0.98 -1.93 -17.71
N SER A 305 -0.07 -1.74 -18.66
CA SER A 305 0.02 -2.58 -19.87
C SER A 305 0.89 -3.82 -19.70
N HIS A 306 1.66 -3.90 -18.63
CA HIS A 306 2.59 -5.00 -18.42
C HIS A 306 1.85 -6.32 -18.18
N PRO A 307 2.24 -7.44 -18.86
CA PRO A 307 1.59 -8.73 -18.70
C PRO A 307 1.53 -9.22 -17.24
N ASP A 308 2.60 -9.04 -16.47
CA ASP A 308 2.62 -9.45 -15.07
C ASP A 308 1.61 -8.70 -14.20
N PHE A 309 1.36 -7.42 -14.51
CA PHE A 309 0.31 -6.66 -13.83
C PHE A 309 -1.08 -7.17 -14.23
N GLN A 310 -1.32 -7.35 -15.52
CA GLN A 310 -2.61 -7.81 -16.06
C GLN A 310 -2.98 -9.22 -15.59
N GLU A 311 -1.98 -10.10 -15.47
CA GLU A 311 -2.15 -11.50 -15.04
C GLU A 311 -1.94 -11.71 -13.53
N ASN A 312 -1.81 -10.63 -12.77
CA ASN A 312 -1.67 -10.65 -11.30
C ASN A 312 -0.44 -11.44 -10.79
N ARG A 313 0.67 -11.43 -11.54
CA ARG A 313 1.91 -12.12 -11.16
C ARG A 313 2.89 -11.26 -10.35
N TYR A 314 2.60 -9.99 -10.17
CA TYR A 314 3.46 -9.02 -9.49
C TYR A 314 3.51 -9.21 -7.97
N THR A 315 4.60 -8.73 -7.39
CA THR A 315 4.83 -8.62 -5.94
C THR A 315 5.23 -7.18 -5.60
N THR A 316 5.53 -6.89 -4.33
CA THR A 316 6.04 -5.56 -3.91
C THR A 316 7.36 -5.17 -4.59
N ARG A 317 8.05 -6.11 -5.21
CA ARG A 317 9.31 -5.86 -5.95
C ARG A 317 9.11 -5.65 -7.44
N PHE A 318 7.88 -5.62 -7.92
CA PHE A 318 7.57 -5.55 -9.36
C PHE A 318 8.30 -4.41 -10.06
N ILE A 319 8.25 -3.20 -9.53
CA ILE A 319 8.92 -2.05 -10.13
C ILE A 319 10.45 -2.23 -10.11
N ASP A 320 11.00 -2.74 -9.00
CA ASP A 320 12.46 -2.90 -8.84
C ASP A 320 13.05 -3.98 -9.76
N THR A 321 12.24 -4.96 -10.16
CA THR A 321 12.69 -6.12 -10.96
C THR A 321 12.29 -6.05 -12.43
N THR A 322 11.64 -4.97 -12.87
CA THR A 322 11.09 -4.81 -14.23
C THR A 322 11.61 -3.52 -14.87
N PRO A 323 12.87 -3.52 -15.37
CA PRO A 323 13.51 -2.31 -15.93
C PRO A 323 12.78 -1.69 -17.11
N GLU A 324 12.05 -2.50 -17.89
CA GLU A 324 11.28 -2.04 -19.05
C GLU A 324 10.16 -1.06 -18.72
N LEU A 325 9.71 -1.01 -17.47
CA LEU A 325 8.72 -0.03 -17.03
C LEU A 325 9.21 1.42 -17.16
N PHE A 326 10.51 1.61 -17.15
CA PHE A 326 11.16 2.93 -17.21
C PHE A 326 11.39 3.42 -18.65
N ASN A 327 11.09 2.61 -19.66
CA ASN A 327 11.19 3.02 -21.06
C ASN A 327 10.05 3.98 -21.40
N THR A 328 10.35 5.27 -21.46
CA THR A 328 9.38 6.34 -21.75
C THR A 328 9.59 6.99 -23.12
N SER A 329 10.43 6.38 -23.97
CA SER A 329 10.75 6.82 -25.35
C SER A 329 9.89 6.11 -26.39
#